data_df0eec3e2ba26403cdafd688babf1ea6
#
_entry.id   df0eec3e2ba26403cdafd688babf1ea6
#
_cell.length_a   1.000
_cell.length_b   1.000
_cell.length_c   1.000
_cell.angle_alpha   90.00
_cell.angle_beta   90.00
_cell.angle_gamma   90.00
#
_symmetry.space_group_name_H-M   'P 1'
#
loop_
_entity.id
_entity.type
_entity.pdbx_description
1 polymer ?
#
loop_
_entity_poly.entity_id
_entity_poly.type
_entity_poly.pdbx_seq_one_letter_code
_entity_poly.pdbx_strand_id
1 'polypeptide(L)'
;VSQLNNRREVLHDEVIKIRGEKEIEKGNVEIELALQWSDAFSESIRCYTNIIRNKDGGTHLSGLRTALTSSVNSYAKKKKLLKGDALSGDDVREGLAAVVSVKHPDPSFSSQTKDKLVSSEVTGIVQTIVYDKLGEFFEENPSVAKQIVEKALLASKAREAARKARDLTRRKGVLEGGGLPGKLADCQSRDPSECEVYLVEGDSAGGSAKTGRDRRIQALSLIHI
;
A
#
# COMPACT_ATOMS: atom_id res chain seq x y z
N VAL A 1 -4.88 1.79 -21.89
CA VAL A 1 -3.76 1.48 -20.98
C VAL A 1 -2.45 1.97 -21.58
N SER A 2 -2.14 1.64 -22.83
CA SER A 2 -0.89 2.08 -23.50
C SER A 2 -0.68 3.60 -23.45
N GLN A 3 -1.72 4.41 -23.57
CA GLN A 3 -1.63 5.87 -23.37
C GLN A 3 -1.33 6.29 -21.92
N LEU A 4 -1.77 5.51 -20.94
CA LEU A 4 -1.48 5.76 -19.51
C LEU A 4 -0.01 5.44 -19.18
N ASN A 5 0.58 4.48 -19.89
CA ASN A 5 1.98 4.07 -19.76
C ASN A 5 2.91 4.76 -20.77
N ASN A 6 2.42 5.78 -21.50
CA ASN A 6 3.26 6.51 -22.43
C ASN A 6 4.50 7.11 -21.71
N ARG A 7 5.69 6.82 -22.22
CA ARG A 7 7.00 7.18 -21.65
C ARG A 7 7.42 6.41 -20.37
N ARG A 8 6.79 5.27 -20.08
CA ARG A 8 7.15 4.40 -18.94
C ARG A 8 7.63 3.06 -19.47
N GLU A 9 8.57 2.45 -18.79
CA GLU A 9 8.99 1.10 -19.07
C GLU A 9 7.95 0.12 -18.49
N VAL A 10 7.39 -0.72 -19.34
CA VAL A 10 6.38 -1.70 -18.92
C VAL A 10 7.05 -2.97 -18.42
N LEU A 11 6.49 -3.59 -17.38
CA LEU A 11 6.99 -4.85 -16.85
C LEU A 11 6.69 -6.03 -17.77
N HIS A 12 5.64 -5.92 -18.56
CA HIS A 12 5.20 -6.95 -19.51
C HIS A 12 4.56 -6.28 -20.71
N ASP A 13 4.83 -6.79 -21.92
CA ASP A 13 4.41 -6.16 -23.18
C ASP A 13 2.91 -6.28 -23.40
N GLU A 14 2.33 -7.42 -23.03
CA GLU A 14 0.91 -7.67 -23.23
C GLU A 14 0.06 -7.00 -22.16
N VAL A 15 -0.99 -6.27 -22.63
CA VAL A 15 -2.01 -5.71 -21.75
C VAL A 15 -2.95 -6.82 -21.29
N ILE A 16 -3.06 -7.05 -20.01
CA ILE A 16 -3.98 -8.02 -19.41
C ILE A 16 -5.41 -7.51 -19.62
N LYS A 17 -6.26 -8.29 -20.28
CA LYS A 17 -7.65 -7.96 -20.56
C LYS A 17 -8.55 -8.97 -19.88
N ILE A 18 -9.47 -8.46 -19.06
CA ILE A 18 -10.46 -9.27 -18.36
C ILE A 18 -11.85 -8.81 -18.79
N ARG A 19 -12.70 -9.76 -19.13
CA ARG A 19 -14.13 -9.56 -19.40
C ARG A 19 -14.94 -10.55 -18.62
N GLY A 20 -16.06 -10.10 -18.13
CA GLY A 20 -17.02 -10.95 -17.43
C GLY A 20 -18.36 -10.27 -17.30
N GLU A 21 -19.37 -11.07 -16.99
CA GLU A 21 -20.74 -10.61 -16.78
C GLU A 21 -21.35 -11.34 -15.58
N LYS A 22 -22.31 -10.69 -14.98
CA LYS A 22 -23.10 -11.26 -13.90
C LYS A 22 -24.53 -10.79 -14.02
N GLU A 23 -25.45 -11.74 -14.02
CA GLU A 23 -26.88 -11.48 -13.96
C GLU A 23 -27.29 -10.98 -12.58
N ILE A 24 -28.09 -9.93 -12.55
CA ILE A 24 -28.73 -9.35 -11.37
C ILE A 24 -30.23 -9.22 -11.64
N GLU A 25 -31.04 -8.93 -10.63
CA GLU A 25 -32.51 -8.82 -10.77
C GLU A 25 -32.95 -7.85 -11.87
N LYS A 26 -32.17 -6.80 -12.15
CA LYS A 26 -32.46 -5.75 -13.13
C LYS A 26 -31.82 -5.96 -14.50
N GLY A 27 -31.15 -7.08 -14.75
CA GLY A 27 -30.44 -7.38 -16.01
C GLY A 27 -28.99 -7.77 -15.79
N ASN A 28 -28.15 -7.66 -16.82
CA ASN A 28 -26.75 -8.05 -16.74
C ASN A 28 -25.83 -6.88 -16.43
N VAL A 29 -24.89 -7.11 -15.54
CA VAL A 29 -23.73 -6.23 -15.29
C VAL A 29 -22.54 -6.80 -16.06
N GLU A 30 -22.02 -6.07 -17.04
CA GLU A 30 -20.83 -6.43 -17.79
C GLU A 30 -19.62 -5.65 -17.27
N ILE A 31 -18.49 -6.32 -17.19
CA ILE A 31 -17.22 -5.72 -16.74
C ILE A 31 -16.18 -5.91 -17.82
N GLU A 32 -15.53 -4.82 -18.20
CA GLU A 32 -14.33 -4.83 -19.03
C GLU A 32 -13.19 -4.15 -18.27
N LEU A 33 -12.08 -4.84 -18.18
CA LEU A 33 -10.87 -4.37 -17.49
C LEU A 33 -9.68 -4.57 -18.39
N ALA A 34 -8.84 -3.56 -18.48
CA ALA A 34 -7.51 -3.65 -19.06
C ALA A 34 -6.49 -3.11 -18.08
N LEU A 35 -5.41 -3.85 -17.85
CA LEU A 35 -4.39 -3.48 -16.85
C LEU A 35 -2.99 -3.89 -17.30
N GLN A 36 -2.00 -3.14 -16.83
CA GLN A 36 -0.59 -3.35 -17.14
C GLN A 36 0.26 -2.67 -16.05
N TRP A 37 1.33 -3.33 -15.60
CA TRP A 37 2.28 -2.74 -14.68
C TRP A 37 3.48 -2.14 -15.40
N SER A 38 4.04 -1.09 -14.82
CA SER A 38 5.20 -0.35 -15.32
C SER A 38 6.18 -0.03 -14.18
N ASP A 39 7.29 0.60 -14.51
CA ASP A 39 8.30 1.09 -13.57
C ASP A 39 7.84 2.23 -12.66
N ALA A 40 6.66 2.80 -12.90
CA ALA A 40 6.11 3.91 -12.14
C ALA A 40 5.95 3.60 -10.64
N PHE A 41 5.98 4.64 -9.80
CA PHE A 41 5.78 4.56 -8.34
C PHE A 41 4.34 4.82 -7.89
N SER A 42 3.44 5.15 -8.80
CA SER A 42 2.04 5.46 -8.50
C SER A 42 1.08 4.70 -9.40
N GLU A 43 -0.11 4.43 -8.91
CA GLU A 43 -1.20 3.87 -9.71
C GLU A 43 -1.83 4.94 -10.62
N SER A 44 -2.33 4.51 -11.77
CA SER A 44 -3.11 5.32 -12.71
C SER A 44 -4.33 4.53 -13.15
N ILE A 45 -5.45 4.70 -12.45
CA ILE A 45 -6.68 3.95 -12.73
C ILE A 45 -7.75 4.90 -13.28
N ARG A 46 -8.37 4.52 -14.38
CA ARG A 46 -9.53 5.21 -14.95
C ARG A 46 -10.76 4.34 -14.85
N CYS A 47 -11.83 4.92 -14.32
CA CYS A 47 -13.08 4.24 -14.01
C CYS A 47 -14.21 4.78 -14.89
N TYR A 48 -15.02 3.87 -15.43
CA TYR A 48 -16.16 4.20 -16.27
C TYR A 48 -17.38 3.38 -15.89
N THR A 49 -18.55 3.99 -15.99
CA THR A 49 -19.86 3.33 -15.87
C THR A 49 -20.74 3.80 -17.02
N ASN A 50 -21.22 2.88 -17.88
CA ASN A 50 -22.03 3.18 -19.04
C ASN A 50 -21.43 4.34 -19.87
N ILE A 51 -20.13 4.21 -20.24
CA ILE A 51 -19.33 5.20 -20.99
C ILE A 51 -19.03 6.52 -20.25
N ILE A 52 -19.65 6.77 -19.09
CA ILE A 52 -19.39 7.97 -18.28
C ILE A 52 -18.15 7.76 -17.41
N ARG A 53 -17.23 8.70 -17.45
CA ARG A 53 -16.03 8.66 -16.60
C ARG A 53 -16.39 9.01 -15.16
N ASN A 54 -16.07 8.11 -14.23
CA ASN A 54 -16.21 8.34 -12.79
C ASN A 54 -14.87 8.82 -12.23
N LYS A 55 -14.72 10.12 -12.02
CA LYS A 55 -13.44 10.73 -11.59
C LYS A 55 -13.03 10.27 -10.19
N ASP A 56 -14.02 10.11 -9.30
CA ASP A 56 -13.83 9.69 -7.91
C ASP A 56 -13.96 8.16 -7.74
N GLY A 57 -14.02 7.42 -8.86
CA GLY A 57 -14.16 5.96 -8.86
C GLY A 57 -15.49 5.50 -8.29
N GLY A 58 -15.45 4.68 -7.25
CA GLY A 58 -16.63 4.11 -6.60
C GLY A 58 -16.54 2.62 -6.35
N THR A 59 -17.67 1.94 -6.30
CA THR A 59 -17.79 0.51 -5.96
C THR A 59 -16.98 -0.41 -6.89
N HIS A 60 -16.92 -0.13 -8.18
CA HIS A 60 -16.10 -0.86 -9.14
C HIS A 60 -14.58 -0.71 -8.87
N LEU A 61 -14.12 0.49 -8.46
CA LEU A 61 -12.74 0.71 -8.08
C LEU A 61 -12.40 -0.03 -6.78
N SER A 62 -13.31 -0.01 -5.80
CA SER A 62 -13.13 -0.73 -4.54
C SER A 62 -13.03 -2.24 -4.77
N GLY A 63 -13.92 -2.81 -5.58
CA GLY A 63 -13.89 -4.23 -5.97
C GLY A 63 -12.60 -4.60 -6.69
N LEU A 64 -12.16 -3.77 -7.64
CA LEU A 64 -10.89 -3.96 -8.37
C LEU A 64 -9.69 -3.97 -7.42
N ARG A 65 -9.56 -2.98 -6.54
CA ARG A 65 -8.45 -2.89 -5.59
C ARG A 65 -8.37 -4.08 -4.65
N THR A 66 -9.53 -4.54 -4.16
CA THR A 66 -9.61 -5.73 -3.30
C THR A 66 -9.20 -6.99 -4.07
N ALA A 67 -9.73 -7.18 -5.28
CA ALA A 67 -9.41 -8.33 -6.13
C ALA A 67 -7.91 -8.40 -6.45
N LEU A 68 -7.31 -7.29 -6.90
CA LEU A 68 -5.88 -7.22 -7.23
C LEU A 68 -5.01 -7.62 -6.03
N THR A 69 -5.31 -7.04 -4.85
CA THR A 69 -4.54 -7.33 -3.64
C THR A 69 -4.67 -8.81 -3.24
N SER A 70 -5.88 -9.35 -3.31
CA SER A 70 -6.15 -10.76 -2.98
C SER A 70 -5.50 -11.73 -3.97
N SER A 71 -5.62 -11.47 -5.28
CA SER A 71 -5.05 -12.34 -6.33
C SER A 71 -3.53 -12.40 -6.26
N VAL A 72 -2.86 -11.24 -6.13
CA VAL A 72 -1.39 -11.17 -6.05
C VAL A 72 -0.88 -11.86 -4.78
N ASN A 73 -1.52 -11.62 -3.62
CA ASN A 73 -1.14 -12.28 -2.37
C ASN A 73 -1.39 -13.79 -2.41
N SER A 74 -2.52 -14.23 -2.98
CA SER A 74 -2.85 -15.66 -3.15
C SER A 74 -1.81 -16.37 -4.00
N TYR A 75 -1.47 -15.79 -5.17
CA TYR A 75 -0.44 -16.33 -6.06
C TYR A 75 0.94 -16.37 -5.39
N ALA A 76 1.35 -15.26 -4.76
CA ALA A 76 2.64 -15.15 -4.09
C ALA A 76 2.78 -16.15 -2.93
N LYS A 77 1.70 -16.40 -2.17
CA LYS A 77 1.64 -17.43 -1.12
C LYS A 77 1.73 -18.84 -1.71
N LYS A 78 0.94 -19.14 -2.76
CA LYS A 78 0.93 -20.44 -3.45
C LYS A 78 2.31 -20.82 -4.01
N LYS A 79 2.99 -19.83 -4.60
CA LYS A 79 4.35 -20.02 -5.16
C LYS A 79 5.48 -19.83 -4.13
N LYS A 80 5.16 -19.64 -2.84
CA LYS A 80 6.13 -19.43 -1.74
C LYS A 80 7.09 -18.26 -1.98
N LEU A 81 6.64 -17.22 -2.67
CA LEU A 81 7.41 -16.00 -2.94
C LEU A 81 7.40 -15.02 -1.76
N LEU A 82 6.39 -15.11 -0.88
CA LEU A 82 6.29 -14.33 0.35
C LEU A 82 7.08 -15.02 1.47
N LYS A 83 8.00 -14.28 2.10
CA LYS A 83 8.79 -14.72 3.27
C LYS A 83 8.34 -14.05 4.58
N GLY A 84 7.23 -13.31 4.58
CA GLY A 84 6.73 -12.53 5.71
C GLY A 84 5.26 -12.17 5.55
N ASP A 85 4.89 -10.99 6.00
CA ASP A 85 3.52 -10.47 5.96
C ASP A 85 2.99 -10.34 4.53
N ALA A 86 1.66 -10.30 4.40
CA ALA A 86 0.99 -10.08 3.13
C ALA A 86 1.32 -8.66 2.59
N LEU A 87 1.42 -8.58 1.25
CA LEU A 87 1.61 -7.31 0.56
C LEU A 87 0.38 -6.40 0.78
N SER A 88 0.62 -5.13 1.02
CA SER A 88 -0.47 -4.15 1.12
C SER A 88 -1.05 -3.83 -0.26
N GLY A 89 -2.28 -3.30 -0.27
CA GLY A 89 -2.89 -2.88 -1.52
C GLY A 89 -2.06 -1.84 -2.28
N ASP A 90 -1.41 -0.93 -1.57
CA ASP A 90 -0.57 0.10 -2.19
C ASP A 90 0.69 -0.50 -2.84
N ASP A 91 1.31 -1.50 -2.20
CA ASP A 91 2.46 -2.20 -2.78
C ASP A 91 2.10 -2.94 -4.06
N VAL A 92 0.93 -3.60 -4.08
CA VAL A 92 0.43 -4.35 -5.25
C VAL A 92 0.09 -3.42 -6.42
N ARG A 93 -0.41 -2.22 -6.13
CA ARG A 93 -0.83 -1.26 -7.15
C ARG A 93 0.26 -0.28 -7.57
N GLU A 94 1.45 -0.34 -7.00
CA GLU A 94 2.57 0.49 -7.44
C GLU A 94 2.90 0.19 -8.91
N GLY A 95 2.91 1.24 -9.74
CA GLY A 95 3.15 1.13 -11.18
C GLY A 95 1.98 0.60 -12.01
N LEU A 96 0.80 0.37 -11.41
CA LEU A 96 -0.37 -0.11 -12.11
C LEU A 96 -1.02 0.99 -12.97
N ALA A 97 -1.20 0.71 -14.24
CA ALA A 97 -2.09 1.44 -15.14
C ALA A 97 -3.30 0.56 -15.47
N ALA A 98 -4.50 1.04 -15.17
CA ALA A 98 -5.72 0.26 -15.40
C ALA A 98 -6.87 1.13 -15.93
N VAL A 99 -7.73 0.49 -16.71
CA VAL A 99 -9.03 1.05 -17.13
C VAL A 99 -10.08 0.03 -16.81
N VAL A 100 -11.02 0.38 -15.93
CA VAL A 100 -12.18 -0.44 -15.60
C VAL A 100 -13.45 0.21 -16.13
N SER A 101 -14.24 -0.55 -16.86
CA SER A 101 -15.52 -0.15 -17.41
C SER A 101 -16.59 -1.13 -16.96
N VAL A 102 -17.67 -0.60 -16.41
CA VAL A 102 -18.85 -1.37 -16.00
C VAL A 102 -20.04 -0.90 -16.80
N LYS A 103 -20.74 -1.83 -17.47
CA LYS A 103 -22.06 -1.59 -18.03
C LYS A 103 -23.08 -2.12 -17.02
N HIS A 104 -23.94 -1.26 -16.57
CA HIS A 104 -24.95 -1.55 -15.56
C HIS A 104 -26.33 -1.07 -16.02
N PRO A 105 -27.38 -1.87 -15.93
CA PRO A 105 -28.72 -1.49 -16.42
C PRO A 105 -29.31 -0.30 -15.66
N ASP A 106 -29.06 -0.18 -14.36
CA ASP A 106 -29.61 0.87 -13.50
C ASP A 106 -28.56 1.33 -12.46
N PRO A 107 -27.51 2.08 -12.87
CA PRO A 107 -26.43 2.46 -11.97
C PRO A 107 -26.83 3.62 -11.05
N SER A 108 -26.49 3.52 -9.77
CA SER A 108 -26.64 4.58 -8.78
C SER A 108 -25.33 5.35 -8.59
N PHE A 109 -25.42 6.68 -8.51
CA PHE A 109 -24.28 7.58 -8.35
C PHE A 109 -24.46 8.47 -7.12
N SER A 110 -23.34 8.94 -6.55
CA SER A 110 -23.35 9.83 -5.38
C SER A 110 -23.90 11.22 -5.66
N SER A 111 -23.85 11.66 -6.92
CA SER A 111 -24.27 12.99 -7.35
C SER A 111 -24.73 13.00 -8.81
N GLN A 112 -25.38 14.09 -9.23
CA GLN A 112 -25.81 14.27 -10.61
C GLN A 112 -24.66 14.33 -11.62
N THR A 113 -23.47 14.70 -11.19
CA THR A 113 -22.25 14.72 -12.04
C THR A 113 -21.73 13.31 -12.36
N LYS A 114 -22.23 12.28 -11.66
CA LYS A 114 -21.89 10.86 -11.84
C LYS A 114 -20.40 10.56 -11.62
N ASP A 115 -19.72 11.36 -10.80
CA ASP A 115 -18.29 11.22 -10.56
C ASP A 115 -17.94 9.98 -9.76
N LYS A 116 -18.90 9.43 -8.95
CA LYS A 116 -18.69 8.24 -8.13
C LYS A 116 -19.85 7.26 -8.23
N LEU A 117 -19.53 6.01 -8.63
CA LEU A 117 -20.50 4.90 -8.63
C LEU A 117 -20.74 4.40 -7.19
N VAL A 118 -22.01 4.21 -6.79
CA VAL A 118 -22.38 3.74 -5.44
C VAL A 118 -23.23 2.48 -5.43
N SER A 119 -23.55 1.88 -6.58
CA SER A 119 -24.23 0.58 -6.70
C SER A 119 -23.46 -0.49 -5.92
N SER A 120 -23.96 -0.95 -4.78
CA SER A 120 -23.23 -1.78 -3.81
C SER A 120 -22.85 -3.15 -4.36
N GLU A 121 -23.73 -3.76 -5.16
CA GLU A 121 -23.57 -5.08 -5.79
C GLU A 121 -22.34 -5.13 -6.70
N VAL A 122 -21.98 -4.02 -7.34
CA VAL A 122 -20.86 -3.94 -8.27
C VAL A 122 -19.51 -4.27 -7.60
N THR A 123 -19.36 -3.95 -6.30
CA THR A 123 -18.11 -4.27 -5.57
C THR A 123 -17.83 -5.78 -5.59
N GLY A 124 -18.82 -6.60 -5.20
CA GLY A 124 -18.67 -8.05 -5.15
C GLY A 124 -18.52 -8.67 -6.54
N ILE A 125 -19.29 -8.17 -7.52
CA ILE A 125 -19.23 -8.66 -8.91
C ILE A 125 -17.84 -8.44 -9.50
N VAL A 126 -17.31 -7.21 -9.41
CA VAL A 126 -15.95 -6.88 -9.90
C VAL A 126 -14.91 -7.70 -9.16
N GLN A 127 -15.03 -7.81 -7.83
CA GLN A 127 -14.08 -8.55 -7.02
C GLN A 127 -14.01 -10.01 -7.44
N THR A 128 -15.12 -10.69 -7.60
CA THR A 128 -15.15 -12.11 -7.99
C THR A 128 -14.58 -12.32 -9.38
N ILE A 129 -15.10 -11.60 -10.38
CA ILE A 129 -14.68 -11.77 -11.78
C ILE A 129 -13.18 -11.48 -11.94
N VAL A 130 -12.69 -10.39 -11.34
CA VAL A 130 -11.28 -10.03 -11.46
C VAL A 130 -10.38 -11.01 -10.70
N TYR A 131 -10.79 -11.46 -9.51
CA TYR A 131 -10.03 -12.44 -8.74
C TYR A 131 -9.84 -13.75 -9.51
N ASP A 132 -10.92 -14.30 -10.06
CA ASP A 132 -10.90 -15.57 -10.78
C ASP A 132 -10.09 -15.46 -12.07
N LYS A 133 -10.40 -14.47 -12.92
CA LYS A 133 -9.74 -14.28 -14.20
C LYS A 133 -8.28 -13.89 -14.10
N LEU A 134 -7.92 -13.08 -13.10
CA LEU A 134 -6.51 -12.74 -12.86
C LEU A 134 -5.75 -13.93 -12.29
N GLY A 135 -6.40 -14.77 -11.49
CA GLY A 135 -5.84 -16.02 -11.00
C GLY A 135 -5.53 -17.00 -12.14
N GLU A 136 -6.48 -17.19 -13.07
CA GLU A 136 -6.28 -17.97 -14.30
C GLU A 136 -5.08 -17.42 -15.11
N PHE A 137 -5.06 -16.11 -15.36
CA PHE A 137 -3.96 -15.46 -16.09
C PHE A 137 -2.60 -15.68 -15.45
N PHE A 138 -2.49 -15.60 -14.13
CA PHE A 138 -1.23 -15.80 -13.41
C PHE A 138 -0.73 -17.25 -13.50
N GLU A 139 -1.62 -18.23 -13.54
CA GLU A 139 -1.23 -19.63 -13.74
C GLU A 139 -0.77 -19.91 -15.18
N GLU A 140 -1.40 -19.26 -16.16
CA GLU A 140 -1.03 -19.37 -17.58
C GLU A 140 0.26 -18.61 -17.89
N ASN A 141 0.54 -17.50 -17.18
CA ASN A 141 1.66 -16.60 -17.43
C ASN A 141 2.56 -16.42 -16.18
N PRO A 142 3.22 -17.48 -15.71
CA PRO A 142 3.96 -17.46 -14.45
C PRO A 142 5.16 -16.49 -14.43
N SER A 143 5.75 -16.21 -15.59
CA SER A 143 6.82 -15.21 -15.71
C SER A 143 6.34 -13.80 -15.43
N VAL A 144 5.21 -13.39 -16.02
CA VAL A 144 4.58 -12.09 -15.79
C VAL A 144 4.10 -11.96 -14.35
N ALA A 145 3.43 -13.00 -13.85
CA ALA A 145 2.97 -13.03 -12.46
C ALA A 145 4.12 -12.87 -11.46
N LYS A 146 5.27 -13.52 -11.72
CA LYS A 146 6.47 -13.38 -10.90
C LYS A 146 7.01 -11.96 -10.91
N GLN A 147 7.11 -11.31 -12.08
CA GLN A 147 7.57 -9.92 -12.22
C GLN A 147 6.67 -8.95 -11.43
N ILE A 148 5.34 -9.13 -11.50
CA ILE A 148 4.36 -8.33 -10.74
C ILE A 148 4.57 -8.50 -9.23
N VAL A 149 4.74 -9.75 -8.76
CA VAL A 149 4.99 -10.03 -7.34
C VAL A 149 6.33 -9.44 -6.90
N GLU A 150 7.39 -9.57 -7.70
CA GLU A 150 8.71 -9.01 -7.39
C GLU A 150 8.69 -7.48 -7.29
N LYS A 151 7.96 -6.81 -8.19
CA LYS A 151 7.72 -5.36 -8.11
C LYS A 151 7.02 -4.99 -6.80
N ALA A 152 5.94 -5.67 -6.45
CA ALA A 152 5.19 -5.41 -5.22
C ALA A 152 6.03 -5.68 -3.95
N LEU A 153 6.90 -6.70 -3.96
CA LEU A 153 7.86 -6.97 -2.88
C LEU A 153 8.91 -5.86 -2.75
N LEU A 154 9.38 -5.32 -3.88
CA LEU A 154 10.32 -4.20 -3.88
C LEU A 154 9.65 -2.94 -3.30
N ALA A 155 8.44 -2.63 -3.71
CA ALA A 155 7.63 -1.53 -3.18
C ALA A 155 7.42 -1.65 -1.67
N SER A 156 7.06 -2.84 -1.18
CA SER A 156 6.88 -3.12 0.25
C SER A 156 8.17 -2.87 1.05
N LYS A 157 9.31 -3.36 0.56
CA LYS A 157 10.62 -3.14 1.19
C LYS A 157 11.00 -1.66 1.21
N ALA A 158 10.79 -0.94 0.11
CA ALA A 158 11.08 0.49 0.01
C ALA A 158 10.22 1.29 1.00
N ARG A 159 8.92 0.98 1.10
CA ARG A 159 7.99 1.60 2.05
C ARG A 159 8.40 1.33 3.50
N GLU A 160 8.80 0.10 3.82
CA GLU A 160 9.26 -0.25 5.16
C GLU A 160 10.56 0.48 5.52
N ALA A 161 11.53 0.54 4.60
CA ALA A 161 12.76 1.29 4.78
C ALA A 161 12.50 2.79 4.98
N ALA A 162 11.61 3.39 4.19
CA ALA A 162 11.21 4.78 4.33
C ALA A 162 10.51 5.06 5.67
N ARG A 163 9.69 4.11 6.18
CA ARG A 163 9.08 4.22 7.51
C ARG A 163 10.13 4.19 8.61
N LYS A 164 11.05 3.20 8.56
CA LYS A 164 12.16 3.11 9.52
C LYS A 164 13.03 4.37 9.52
N ALA A 165 13.36 4.91 8.34
CA ALA A 165 14.13 6.14 8.22
C ALA A 165 13.42 7.35 8.85
N ARG A 166 12.12 7.51 8.60
CA ARG A 166 11.29 8.56 9.21
C ARG A 166 11.22 8.44 10.72
N ASP A 167 11.03 7.23 11.24
CA ASP A 167 11.00 6.97 12.68
C ASP A 167 12.35 7.30 13.35
N LEU A 168 13.47 6.98 12.69
CA LEU A 168 14.79 7.34 13.15
C LEU A 168 15.01 8.88 13.15
N THR A 169 14.60 9.55 12.08
CA THR A 169 14.71 11.02 11.97
C THR A 169 13.84 11.70 13.02
N ARG A 170 12.61 11.23 13.22
CA ARG A 170 11.70 11.76 14.25
C ARG A 170 12.27 11.61 15.66
N ARG A 171 12.93 10.48 15.94
CA ARG A 171 13.63 10.28 17.24
C ARG A 171 14.83 11.19 17.39
N LYS A 172 15.67 11.32 16.34
CA LYS A 172 16.79 12.27 16.36
C LYS A 172 16.31 13.71 16.55
N GLY A 173 15.26 14.13 15.82
CA GLY A 173 14.69 15.47 15.95
C GLY A 173 14.10 15.78 17.32
N VAL A 174 13.56 14.77 18.01
CA VAL A 174 13.07 14.92 19.41
C VAL A 174 14.25 15.03 20.38
N LEU A 175 15.39 14.39 20.10
CA LEU A 175 16.57 14.38 20.95
C LEU A 175 17.56 15.53 20.67
N GLU A 176 17.64 15.99 19.39
CA GLU A 176 18.60 17.04 18.97
C GLU A 176 17.96 18.41 18.73
N GLY A 177 16.66 18.50 18.53
CA GLY A 177 15.93 19.70 18.09
C GLY A 177 15.01 20.39 19.13
N GLY A 178 15.25 20.22 20.43
CA GLY A 178 14.60 21.06 21.46
C GLY A 178 13.29 20.53 22.06
N GLY A 179 13.06 19.22 22.01
CA GLY A 179 11.86 18.62 22.61
C GLY A 179 12.05 18.05 24.01
N LEU A 180 13.23 17.57 24.35
CA LEU A 180 13.58 17.25 25.74
C LEU A 180 14.44 18.36 26.29
N PRO A 181 14.11 18.93 27.46
CA PRO A 181 14.97 19.87 28.14
C PRO A 181 16.37 19.27 28.18
N GLY A 182 17.46 20.07 28.02
CA GLY A 182 18.85 19.62 27.96
C GLY A 182 19.33 18.76 29.12
N LYS A 183 18.43 18.43 29.98
CA LYS A 183 18.52 17.66 31.24
C LYS A 183 18.19 16.18 31.12
N LEU A 184 17.57 15.74 30.01
CA LEU A 184 17.25 14.33 29.74
C LEU A 184 18.15 13.77 28.67
N ALA A 185 18.52 12.50 28.78
CA ALA A 185 19.30 11.82 27.74
C ALA A 185 18.85 10.36 27.61
N ASP A 186 18.46 9.99 26.39
CA ASP A 186 17.99 8.63 26.08
C ASP A 186 19.14 7.68 25.77
N CYS A 187 18.89 6.37 25.82
CA CYS A 187 19.82 5.31 25.41
C CYS A 187 19.52 4.85 23.97
N GLN A 188 20.45 4.12 23.38
CA GLN A 188 20.36 3.64 22.00
C GLN A 188 19.59 2.32 21.88
N SER A 189 19.71 1.43 22.91
CA SER A 189 18.98 0.16 22.93
C SER A 189 17.48 0.38 23.05
N ARG A 190 16.72 -0.55 22.47
CA ARG A 190 15.25 -0.58 22.51
C ARG A 190 14.73 -1.74 23.33
N ASP A 191 15.61 -2.58 23.79
CA ASP A 191 15.24 -3.70 24.65
C ASP A 191 15.16 -3.21 26.09
N PRO A 192 13.97 -3.14 26.69
CA PRO A 192 13.81 -2.67 28.07
C PRO A 192 14.56 -3.54 29.10
N SER A 193 14.83 -4.80 28.76
CA SER A 193 15.55 -5.73 29.65
C SER A 193 17.05 -5.42 29.75
N GLU A 194 17.60 -4.69 28.78
CA GLU A 194 19.00 -4.27 28.74
C GLU A 194 19.19 -2.81 29.19
N CYS A 195 18.08 -2.04 29.31
CA CYS A 195 18.14 -0.61 29.55
C CYS A 195 18.06 -0.26 31.04
N GLU A 196 18.88 0.71 31.43
CA GLU A 196 18.90 1.31 32.76
C GLU A 196 18.52 2.78 32.72
N VAL A 197 17.81 3.29 33.73
CA VAL A 197 17.51 4.72 33.87
C VAL A 197 18.18 5.27 35.11
N TYR A 198 19.07 6.23 34.92
CA TYR A 198 19.66 6.99 36.02
C TYR A 198 18.80 8.20 36.36
N LEU A 199 18.38 8.29 37.60
CA LEU A 199 17.69 9.45 38.16
C LEU A 199 18.71 10.28 38.92
N VAL A 200 18.95 11.52 38.51
CA VAL A 200 19.92 12.42 39.13
C VAL A 200 19.25 13.74 39.53
N GLU A 201 19.66 14.26 40.69
CA GLU A 201 19.20 15.55 41.17
C GLU A 201 20.17 16.68 40.80
N GLY A 202 19.61 17.74 40.21
CA GLY A 202 20.35 18.95 39.88
C GLY A 202 21.22 18.89 38.63
N ASP A 203 21.48 20.06 38.06
CA ASP A 203 22.18 20.20 36.79
C ASP A 203 23.65 19.75 36.85
N SER A 204 24.32 19.93 37.96
CA SER A 204 25.73 19.57 38.12
C SER A 204 25.94 18.05 38.07
N ALA A 205 25.13 17.30 38.80
CA ALA A 205 25.15 15.84 38.79
C ALA A 205 24.72 15.29 37.44
N GLY A 206 23.72 15.92 36.81
CA GLY A 206 23.25 15.58 35.47
C GLY A 206 24.31 15.70 34.40
N GLY A 207 25.15 16.75 34.46
CA GLY A 207 26.25 16.94 33.53
C GLY A 207 27.31 15.85 33.58
N SER A 208 27.73 15.51 34.81
CA SER A 208 28.71 14.44 35.07
C SER A 208 28.17 13.07 34.67
N ALA A 209 26.95 12.74 35.04
CA ALA A 209 26.28 11.50 34.69
C ALA A 209 26.07 11.36 33.17
N LYS A 210 25.73 12.46 32.46
CA LYS A 210 25.56 12.47 30.99
C LYS A 210 26.86 12.14 30.27
N THR A 211 28.01 12.54 30.82
CA THR A 211 29.33 12.29 30.23
C THR A 211 29.83 10.87 30.53
N GLY A 212 29.59 10.37 31.74
CA GLY A 212 30.11 9.07 32.22
C GLY A 212 29.26 7.84 31.87
N ARG A 213 27.99 8.01 31.45
CA ARG A 213 27.08 6.89 31.16
C ARG A 213 27.45 6.07 29.92
N ASP A 214 27.09 4.81 29.90
CA ASP A 214 27.04 4.02 28.66
C ASP A 214 25.81 4.42 27.82
N ARG A 215 26.03 5.15 26.76
CA ARG A 215 24.97 5.65 25.85
C ARG A 215 24.18 4.53 25.16
N ARG A 216 24.68 3.31 25.11
CA ARG A 216 24.00 2.19 24.46
C ARG A 216 22.79 1.75 25.26
N ILE A 217 22.92 1.65 26.59
CA ILE A 217 21.92 1.03 27.47
C ILE A 217 21.44 1.95 28.60
N GLN A 218 22.17 3.05 28.90
CA GLN A 218 21.86 3.91 30.05
C GLN A 218 21.19 5.21 29.60
N ALA A 219 19.98 5.43 30.05
CA ALA A 219 19.23 6.67 29.94
C ALA A 219 19.38 7.52 31.20
N LEU A 220 19.20 8.84 31.11
CA LEU A 220 19.30 9.79 32.19
C LEU A 220 18.04 10.64 32.33
N SER A 221 17.50 10.73 33.50
CA SER A 221 16.40 11.65 33.87
C SER A 221 16.82 12.53 35.07
N LEU A 222 16.56 13.84 34.93
CA LEU A 222 16.73 14.78 36.05
C LEU A 222 15.44 14.90 36.85
N ILE A 223 15.60 14.81 38.18
CA ILE A 223 14.53 15.09 39.13
C ILE A 223 14.79 16.47 39.72
N HIS A 224 13.73 17.26 39.84
CA HIS A 224 13.67 18.46 40.66
C HIS A 224 12.79 18.14 41.87
N ILE A 225 13.39 18.20 43.04
CA ILE A 225 12.67 18.19 44.32
C ILE A 225 12.36 19.63 44.70
#